data_8f884d03f215e3f69d2a279446edb660
#
_entry.id   8f884d03f215e3f69d2a279446edb660
#
_cell.length_a   1.000
_cell.length_b   1.000
_cell.length_c   1.000
_cell.angle_alpha   90.00
_cell.angle_beta   90.00
_cell.angle_gamma   90.00
#
_symmetry.space_group_name_H-M   'P 1'
#
loop_
_entity.id
_entity.type
_entity.pdbx_description
1 polymer ?
#
loop_
_entity_poly.entity_id
_entity_poly.type
_entity_poly.pdbx_seq_one_letter_code
_entity_poly.pdbx_strand_id
1 'polypeptide(L)'
;MLANINYRGIVSSVKGMQFPAGKPKQIVDKSGKHTIVIFQSGKCRIMGCKKPIDKRDLQYKIRDIQLQSITVTMNLDCSINLYKLARKLEIQCMFEPELFPALRYLKYN
;
A
#
# COMPACT_ATOMS: atom_id res chain seq x y z
N MET A 1 16.02 -5.46 2.16
CA MET A 1 14.91 -4.56 2.51
C MET A 1 14.03 -4.33 1.30
N LEU A 2 12.74 -4.60 1.43
CA LEU A 2 11.76 -4.39 0.36
C LEU A 2 10.84 -3.24 0.75
N ALA A 3 10.62 -2.33 -0.18
CA ALA A 3 9.68 -1.22 0.02
C ALA A 3 8.48 -1.38 -0.90
N ASN A 4 7.32 -1.02 -0.39
CA ASN A 4 6.08 -0.97 -1.14
C ASN A 4 5.41 0.36 -0.86
N ILE A 5 5.37 1.22 -1.86
CA ILE A 5 4.85 2.58 -1.75
C ILE A 5 3.56 2.66 -2.56
N ASN A 6 2.52 3.14 -1.92
CA ASN A 6 1.22 3.28 -2.55
C ASN A 6 0.81 4.75 -2.56
N TYR A 7 0.25 5.16 -3.69
CA TYR A 7 -0.24 6.52 -3.90
C TYR A 7 -1.72 6.49 -4.25
N ARG A 8 -2.37 7.60 -4.03
CA ARG A 8 -3.72 7.87 -4.53
C ARG A 8 -3.67 9.11 -5.43
N GLY A 9 -4.60 9.18 -6.35
CA GLY A 9 -4.67 10.32 -7.25
C GLY A 9 -6.00 10.36 -7.97
N ILE A 10 -6.10 11.23 -8.95
CA ILE A 10 -7.30 11.40 -9.77
C ILE A 10 -6.89 11.33 -11.23
N VAL A 11 -7.50 10.40 -11.96
CA VAL A 11 -7.33 10.32 -13.41
C VAL A 11 -8.04 11.52 -14.03
N SER A 12 -7.33 12.25 -14.89
CA SER A 12 -7.83 13.50 -15.46
C SER A 12 -9.12 13.33 -16.27
N SER A 13 -9.29 12.17 -16.90
CA SER A 13 -10.54 11.86 -17.60
C SER A 13 -10.76 10.36 -17.65
N VAL A 14 -11.95 9.93 -17.26
CA VAL A 14 -12.40 8.54 -17.40
C VAL A 14 -13.34 8.36 -18.59
N LYS A 15 -13.54 9.42 -19.38
CA LYS A 15 -14.41 9.39 -20.55
C LYS A 15 -13.89 8.36 -21.56
N GLY A 16 -14.78 7.48 -22.00
CA GLY A 16 -14.42 6.42 -22.94
C GLY A 16 -13.82 5.17 -22.31
N MET A 17 -13.57 5.18 -21.02
CA MET A 17 -13.12 3.97 -20.32
C MET A 17 -14.28 3.04 -20.06
N GLN A 18 -14.03 1.73 -20.27
CA GLN A 18 -15.03 0.70 -20.02
C GLN A 18 -14.75 0.04 -18.68
N PHE A 19 -15.69 0.19 -17.74
CA PHE A 19 -15.57 -0.40 -16.43
C PHE A 19 -16.32 -1.72 -16.38
N PRO A 20 -15.62 -2.83 -16.02
CA PRO A 20 -16.26 -4.12 -15.85
C PRO A 20 -17.38 -4.07 -14.81
N ALA A 21 -18.40 -4.90 -14.99
CA ALA A 21 -19.45 -5.05 -14.00
C ALA A 21 -18.86 -5.57 -12.70
N GLY A 22 -19.32 -5.05 -11.57
CA GLY A 22 -18.84 -5.45 -10.26
C GLY A 22 -19.07 -4.37 -9.21
N LYS A 23 -18.79 -4.71 -7.97
CA LYS A 23 -18.82 -3.79 -6.83
C LYS A 23 -17.48 -3.87 -6.09
N PRO A 24 -16.65 -2.82 -6.12
CA PRO A 24 -16.85 -1.56 -6.87
C PRO A 24 -16.57 -1.72 -8.36
N LYS A 25 -17.11 -0.81 -9.18
CA LYS A 25 -16.76 -0.72 -10.59
C LYS A 25 -15.37 -0.11 -10.71
N GLN A 26 -14.42 -0.90 -11.16
CA GLN A 26 -13.03 -0.49 -11.23
C GLN A 26 -12.31 -1.18 -12.39
N ILE A 27 -11.25 -0.52 -12.85
CA ILE A 27 -10.30 -1.07 -13.81
C ILE A 27 -9.01 -1.35 -13.04
N VAL A 28 -8.48 -2.56 -13.15
CA VAL A 28 -7.16 -2.91 -12.59
C VAL A 28 -6.21 -3.07 -13.77
N ASP A 29 -5.27 -2.15 -13.91
CA ASP A 29 -4.31 -2.14 -15.02
C ASP A 29 -2.91 -2.47 -14.50
N LYS A 30 -2.39 -3.61 -14.95
CA LYS A 30 -1.06 -4.09 -14.60
C LYS A 30 -0.10 -4.06 -15.79
N SER A 31 -0.47 -3.40 -16.89
CA SER A 31 0.32 -3.44 -18.13
C SER A 31 1.58 -2.59 -18.09
N GLY A 32 1.68 -1.64 -17.17
CA GLY A 32 2.87 -0.80 -17.00
C GLY A 32 3.76 -1.23 -15.84
N LYS A 33 4.61 -0.31 -15.41
CA LYS A 33 5.52 -0.54 -14.28
C LYS A 33 4.80 -0.74 -12.95
N HIS A 34 3.64 -0.15 -12.79
CA HIS A 34 2.89 -0.15 -11.55
C HIS A 34 1.48 -0.67 -11.77
N THR A 35 0.88 -1.19 -10.72
CA THR A 35 -0.54 -1.55 -10.76
C THR A 35 -1.36 -0.29 -10.49
N ILE A 36 -2.25 0.04 -11.41
CA ILE A 36 -3.12 1.20 -11.28
C ILE A 36 -4.57 0.71 -11.21
N VAL A 37 -5.26 1.08 -10.14
CA VAL A 37 -6.68 0.78 -9.97
C VAL A 37 -7.46 2.08 -10.17
N ILE A 38 -8.34 2.10 -11.15
CA ILE A 38 -9.14 3.28 -11.50
C ILE A 38 -10.59 3.01 -11.17
N PHE A 39 -11.19 3.89 -10.38
CA PHE A 39 -12.61 3.82 -10.06
C PHE A 39 -13.41 4.68 -11.03
N GLN A 40 -14.68 4.36 -11.19
CA GLN A 40 -15.57 5.08 -12.10
C GLN A 40 -15.67 6.57 -11.78
N SER A 41 -15.46 6.96 -10.53
CA SER A 41 -15.42 8.36 -10.09
C SER A 41 -14.21 9.14 -10.60
N GLY A 42 -13.21 8.46 -11.14
CA GLY A 42 -11.93 9.05 -11.51
C GLY A 42 -10.85 8.90 -10.43
N LYS A 43 -11.21 8.57 -9.22
CA LYS A 43 -10.22 8.28 -8.17
C LYS A 43 -9.40 7.08 -8.58
N CYS A 44 -8.11 7.10 -8.26
CA CYS A 44 -7.24 5.97 -8.57
C CYS A 44 -6.26 5.70 -7.44
N ARG A 45 -5.70 4.49 -7.48
CA ARG A 45 -4.62 4.06 -6.62
C ARG A 45 -3.47 3.55 -7.48
N ILE A 46 -2.26 3.93 -7.11
CA ILE A 46 -1.04 3.46 -7.74
C ILE A 46 -0.34 2.59 -6.71
N MET A 47 -0.18 1.32 -7.00
CA MET A 47 0.30 0.35 -6.04
C MET A 47 1.56 -0.35 -6.51
N GLY A 48 2.34 -0.85 -5.55
CA GLY A 48 3.50 -1.66 -5.85
C GLY A 48 4.73 -0.88 -6.26
N CYS A 49 4.81 0.40 -5.94
CA CYS A 49 6.00 1.20 -6.25
C CYS A 49 7.12 0.84 -5.27
N LYS A 50 8.27 0.48 -5.79
CA LYS A 50 9.46 0.18 -4.98
C LYS A 50 10.33 1.40 -4.75
N LYS A 51 10.13 2.45 -5.52
CA LYS A 51 10.81 3.74 -5.46
C LYS A 51 9.78 4.85 -5.55
N PRO A 52 10.13 6.08 -5.16
CA PRO A 52 9.23 7.22 -5.38
C PRO A 52 8.81 7.29 -6.85
N ILE A 53 7.53 7.61 -7.05
CA ILE A 53 6.92 7.57 -8.37
C ILE A 53 7.47 8.67 -9.27
N ASP A 54 7.71 8.32 -10.54
CA ASP A 54 7.98 9.26 -11.61
C ASP A 54 6.74 9.33 -12.49
N LYS A 55 6.18 10.52 -12.65
CA LYS A 55 4.97 10.72 -13.46
C LYS A 55 5.14 10.26 -14.90
N ARG A 56 6.36 10.25 -15.43
CA ARG A 56 6.65 9.77 -16.79
C ARG A 56 6.43 8.28 -16.96
N ASP A 57 6.45 7.51 -15.87
CA ASP A 57 6.23 6.08 -15.88
C ASP A 57 4.74 5.70 -15.84
N LEU A 58 3.85 6.68 -15.73
CA LEU A 58 2.41 6.44 -15.63
C LEU A 58 1.77 6.40 -17.01
N GLN A 59 0.90 5.42 -17.22
CA GLN A 59 0.14 5.26 -18.47
C GLN A 59 -1.03 6.23 -18.59
N TYR A 60 -1.46 6.80 -17.50
CA TYR A 60 -2.61 7.68 -17.43
C TYR A 60 -2.18 9.05 -16.94
N LYS A 61 -2.89 10.06 -17.36
CA LYS A 61 -2.70 11.40 -16.85
C LYS A 61 -3.38 11.50 -15.50
N ILE A 62 -2.59 11.53 -14.44
CA ILE A 62 -3.07 11.51 -13.06
C ILE A 62 -2.67 12.81 -12.37
N ARG A 63 -3.62 13.44 -11.72
CA ARG A 63 -3.42 14.67 -10.94
C ARG A 63 -3.63 14.41 -9.46
N ASP A 64 -3.22 15.35 -8.63
CA ASP A 64 -3.40 15.32 -7.18
C ASP A 64 -2.82 14.03 -6.54
N ILE A 65 -1.65 13.63 -7.00
CA ILE A 65 -0.98 12.43 -6.49
C ILE A 65 -0.53 12.68 -5.06
N GLN A 66 -0.98 11.82 -4.16
CA GLN A 66 -0.66 11.89 -2.74
C GLN A 66 -0.15 10.54 -2.26
N LEU A 67 0.83 10.57 -1.38
CA LEU A 67 1.31 9.37 -0.71
C LEU A 67 0.20 8.81 0.17
N GLN A 68 -0.12 7.53 0.00
CA GLN A 68 -1.12 6.84 0.80
C GLN A 68 -0.48 6.02 1.91
N SER A 69 0.51 5.20 1.56
CA SER A 69 1.19 4.34 2.53
C SER A 69 2.57 3.95 2.05
N ILE A 70 3.45 3.68 2.99
CA ILE A 70 4.75 3.08 2.75
C ILE A 70 4.85 1.86 3.66
N THR A 71 5.12 0.70 3.06
CA THR A 71 5.40 -0.52 3.80
C THR A 71 6.82 -0.96 3.49
N VAL A 72 7.60 -1.20 4.53
CA VAL A 72 8.97 -1.66 4.40
C VAL A 72 9.08 -3.01 5.08
N THR A 73 9.61 -3.99 4.35
CA THR A 73 9.85 -5.33 4.87
C THR A 73 11.36 -5.55 4.95
N MET A 74 11.79 -6.02 6.10
CA MET A 74 13.19 -6.24 6.40
C MET A 74 13.35 -7.60 7.07
N ASN A 75 14.34 -8.37 6.63
CA ASN A 75 14.72 -9.60 7.31
C ASN A 75 15.74 -9.29 8.40
N LEU A 76 15.47 -9.81 9.59
CA LEU A 76 16.45 -9.78 10.68
C LEU A 76 17.18 -11.12 10.66
N ASP A 77 18.51 -11.09 10.66
CA ASP A 77 19.33 -12.31 10.66
C ASP A 77 19.46 -12.91 12.06
N CYS A 78 18.41 -12.84 12.85
CA CYS A 78 18.38 -13.37 14.19
C CYS A 78 16.97 -13.77 14.60
N SER A 79 16.88 -14.68 15.56
CA SER A 79 15.61 -15.03 16.18
C SER A 79 15.30 -14.07 17.33
N ILE A 80 14.05 -13.65 17.42
CA ILE A 80 13.58 -12.78 18.49
C ILE A 80 12.57 -13.54 19.34
N ASN A 81 12.77 -13.50 20.66
CA ASN A 81 11.79 -14.02 21.60
C ASN A 81 10.67 -12.97 21.76
N LEU A 82 9.54 -13.21 21.11
CA LEU A 82 8.43 -12.26 21.10
C LEU A 82 7.80 -12.05 22.46
N TYR A 83 7.81 -13.08 23.33
CA TYR A 83 7.27 -12.95 24.69
C TYR A 83 8.10 -11.97 25.53
N LYS A 84 9.43 -12.06 25.45
CA LYS A 84 10.30 -11.13 26.14
C LYS A 84 10.19 -9.72 25.59
N LEU A 85 10.09 -9.59 24.27
CA LEU A 85 9.92 -8.30 23.62
C LEU A 85 8.60 -7.65 24.03
N ALA A 86 7.52 -8.42 24.07
CA ALA A 86 6.21 -7.93 24.46
C ALA A 86 6.23 -7.36 25.88
N ARG A 87 6.92 -8.03 26.81
CA ARG A 87 7.06 -7.54 28.19
C ARG A 87 7.80 -6.21 28.26
N LYS A 88 8.82 -6.02 27.42
CA LYS A 88 9.58 -4.77 27.39
C LYS A 88 8.79 -3.62 26.79
N LEU A 89 7.95 -3.90 25.79
CA LEU A 89 7.15 -2.88 25.11
C LEU A 89 5.86 -2.56 25.85
N GLU A 90 5.37 -3.47 26.68
CA GLU A 90 4.16 -3.32 27.49
C GLU A 90 2.95 -2.86 26.68
N ILE A 91 2.38 -1.69 27.02
CA ILE A 91 1.17 -1.19 26.38
C ILE A 91 1.41 -0.66 24.95
N GLN A 92 2.67 -0.53 24.54
CA GLN A 92 3.01 -0.03 23.21
C GLN A 92 2.95 -1.11 22.14
N CYS A 93 2.63 -2.33 22.51
CA CYS A 93 2.55 -3.42 21.54
C CYS A 93 1.27 -4.25 21.73
N MET A 94 0.94 -4.97 20.68
CA MET A 94 -0.12 -5.98 20.70
C MET A 94 0.51 -7.31 20.33
N PHE A 95 0.41 -8.29 21.24
CA PHE A 95 0.90 -9.62 21.00
C PHE A 95 -0.06 -10.65 21.58
N GLU A 96 -0.82 -11.27 20.71
CA GLU A 96 -1.78 -12.32 21.04
C GLU A 96 -1.47 -13.54 20.18
N PRO A 97 -0.46 -14.35 20.56
CA PRO A 97 0.04 -15.43 19.68
C PRO A 97 -0.99 -16.50 19.37
N GLU A 98 -2.03 -16.64 20.19
CA GLU A 98 -3.12 -17.58 19.93
C GLU A 98 -4.03 -17.16 18.77
N LEU A 99 -4.12 -15.85 18.52
CA LEU A 99 -4.94 -15.29 17.46
C LEU A 99 -4.08 -14.93 16.23
N PHE A 100 -2.89 -14.40 16.46
CA PHE A 100 -2.03 -13.96 15.40
C PHE A 100 -0.57 -14.07 15.86
N PRO A 101 0.31 -14.74 15.11
CA PRO A 101 1.66 -15.05 15.57
C PRO A 101 2.64 -13.88 15.55
N ALA A 102 2.23 -12.71 15.11
CA ALA A 102 3.11 -11.55 15.03
C ALA A 102 2.87 -10.57 16.17
N LEU A 103 3.94 -9.90 16.58
CA LEU A 103 3.87 -8.81 17.54
C LEU A 103 3.70 -7.50 16.76
N ARG A 104 2.77 -6.66 17.21
CA ARG A 104 2.54 -5.34 16.64
C ARG A 104 3.00 -4.28 17.62
N TYR A 105 3.80 -3.37 17.13
CA TYR A 105 4.25 -2.22 17.88
C TYR A 105 3.86 -0.94 17.16
N LEU A 106 3.13 -0.08 17.84
CA LEU A 106 2.70 1.19 17.29
C LEU A 106 3.34 2.32 18.08
N LYS A 107 4.05 3.17 17.37
CA LYS A 107 4.66 4.36 17.94
C LYS A 107 4.01 5.60 17.34
N TYR A 108 3.44 6.44 18.20
CA TYR A 108 2.87 7.72 17.82
C TYR A 108 3.79 8.84 18.33
N ASN A 109 4.08 9.77 17.44
CA ASN A 109 4.86 10.95 17.79
C ASN A 109 3.93 12.11 18.12
#